data_90ca310deb72caf85f62e27085fe0c8f
#
_entry.id   90ca310deb72caf85f62e27085fe0c8f
#
_cell.length_a   1.000
_cell.length_b   1.000
_cell.length_c   1.000
_cell.angle_alpha   90.00
_cell.angle_beta   90.00
_cell.angle_gamma   90.00
#
_symmetry.space_group_name_H-M   'P 1'
#
loop_
_entity.id
_entity.type
_entity.pdbx_description
1 polymer ?
#
loop_
_entity_poly.entity_id
_entity_poly.type
_entity_poly.pdbx_seq_one_letter_code
_entity_poly.pdbx_strand_id
1 'polypeptide(L)'
;TITGALGYMNWATTLIQFPQGLVAAAISIAILPTLSQQAVLIALETDLPEDDAAAGLAAARGSNAVSQSAQSFKDTLGLGLRLAITLIMPATIGLFVLSVPIVALLFQRGAFGPADTEITATALRLYLIGLPFAAVDLLLVYAFYARQDTLTPAIIGLISFGVYMVAAIALLPSLSLFSLMVADS
;
A
#
# COMPACT_ATOMS: atom_id res chain seq x y z
N THR A 1 -13.10 28.06 -1.92
CA THR A 1 -13.45 27.81 -0.49
C THR A 1 -12.87 26.47 -0.06
N ILE A 2 -12.33 26.37 1.17
CA ILE A 2 -11.71 25.16 1.74
C ILE A 2 -12.66 23.94 1.69
N THR A 3 -13.94 24.15 1.83
CA THR A 3 -14.98 23.12 1.70
C THR A 3 -15.06 22.46 0.32
N GLY A 4 -14.77 23.19 -0.75
CA GLY A 4 -14.70 22.64 -2.10
C GLY A 4 -13.47 21.75 -2.30
N ALA A 5 -12.30 22.18 -1.81
CA ALA A 5 -11.06 21.44 -1.95
C ALA A 5 -11.12 20.04 -1.29
N LEU A 6 -11.73 19.94 -0.11
CA LEU A 6 -11.95 18.65 0.57
C LEU A 6 -12.88 17.73 -0.23
N GLY A 7 -13.89 18.29 -0.90
CA GLY A 7 -14.76 17.53 -1.79
C GLY A 7 -14.01 16.90 -2.97
N TYR A 8 -13.18 17.68 -3.67
CA TYR A 8 -12.40 17.20 -4.82
C TYR A 8 -11.40 16.10 -4.42
N MET A 9 -10.75 16.25 -3.27
CA MET A 9 -9.85 15.22 -2.73
C MET A 9 -10.60 13.93 -2.39
N ASN A 10 -11.78 14.02 -1.80
CA ASN A 10 -12.60 12.86 -1.47
C ASN A 10 -13.05 12.08 -2.71
N TRP A 11 -13.47 12.77 -3.77
CA TRP A 11 -13.83 12.14 -5.05
C TRP A 11 -12.62 11.46 -5.72
N ALA A 12 -11.45 12.10 -5.72
CA ALA A 12 -10.22 11.51 -6.24
C ALA A 12 -9.83 10.24 -5.46
N THR A 13 -9.91 10.28 -4.13
CA THR A 13 -9.59 9.14 -3.26
C THR A 13 -10.53 7.96 -3.50
N THR A 14 -11.83 8.21 -3.74
CA THR A 14 -12.80 7.15 -4.04
C THR A 14 -12.43 6.38 -5.32
N LEU A 15 -11.95 7.07 -6.35
CA LEU A 15 -11.53 6.43 -7.61
C LEU A 15 -10.31 5.52 -7.43
N ILE A 16 -9.37 5.90 -6.56
CA ILE A 16 -8.15 5.12 -6.29
C ILE A 16 -8.47 3.86 -5.49
N GLN A 17 -9.47 3.89 -4.63
CA GLN A 17 -9.87 2.75 -3.82
C GLN A 17 -10.28 1.54 -4.66
N PHE A 18 -10.78 1.74 -5.87
CA PHE A 18 -11.18 0.64 -6.75
C PHE A 18 -9.99 -0.25 -7.17
N PRO A 19 -8.93 0.26 -7.84
CA PRO A 19 -7.78 -0.58 -8.17
C PRO A 19 -7.03 -1.09 -6.93
N GLN A 20 -6.95 -0.29 -5.87
CA GLN A 20 -6.34 -0.72 -4.61
C GLN A 20 -7.10 -1.86 -3.95
N GLY A 21 -8.43 -1.81 -3.92
CA GLY A 21 -9.29 -2.89 -3.41
C GLY A 21 -9.17 -4.17 -4.22
N LEU A 22 -9.02 -4.08 -5.54
CA LEU A 22 -8.80 -5.24 -6.40
C LEU A 22 -7.47 -5.93 -6.09
N VAL A 23 -6.40 -5.17 -5.90
CA VAL A 23 -5.08 -5.70 -5.51
C VAL A 23 -5.15 -6.31 -4.11
N ALA A 24 -5.79 -5.64 -3.15
CA ALA A 24 -5.97 -6.15 -1.80
C ALA A 24 -6.72 -7.49 -1.79
N ALA A 25 -7.81 -7.60 -2.54
CA ALA A 25 -8.58 -8.84 -2.65
C ALA A 25 -7.74 -9.96 -3.30
N ALA A 26 -7.01 -9.67 -4.37
CA ALA A 26 -6.15 -10.64 -5.04
C ALA A 26 -5.05 -11.17 -4.10
N ILE A 27 -4.41 -10.30 -3.33
CA ILE A 27 -3.38 -10.68 -2.35
C ILE A 27 -3.99 -11.51 -1.21
N SER A 28 -5.12 -11.07 -0.65
CA SER A 28 -5.78 -11.75 0.47
C SER A 28 -6.20 -13.17 0.11
N ILE A 29 -6.70 -13.39 -1.09
CA ILE A 29 -7.19 -14.71 -1.52
C ILE A 29 -6.04 -15.62 -1.97
N ALA A 30 -5.10 -15.10 -2.76
CA ALA A 30 -4.09 -15.91 -3.43
C ALA A 30 -2.82 -16.12 -2.59
N ILE A 31 -2.41 -15.16 -1.81
CA ILE A 31 -1.06 -15.12 -1.22
C ILE A 31 -1.08 -15.27 0.30
N LEU A 32 -2.03 -14.63 0.99
CA LEU A 32 -2.08 -14.62 2.44
C LEU A 32 -2.18 -16.03 3.06
N PRO A 33 -2.99 -16.99 2.55
CA PRO A 33 -3.04 -18.35 3.12
C PRO A 33 -1.70 -19.08 3.03
N THR A 34 -0.99 -18.93 1.90
CA THR A 34 0.31 -19.56 1.68
C THR A 34 1.39 -18.93 2.58
N LEU A 35 1.40 -17.61 2.71
CA LEU A 35 2.33 -16.92 3.62
C LEU A 35 2.09 -17.30 5.08
N SER A 36 0.84 -17.42 5.51
CA SER A 36 0.49 -17.82 6.87
C SER A 36 0.95 -19.24 7.19
N GLN A 37 0.74 -20.19 6.27
CA GLN A 37 1.21 -21.57 6.44
C GLN A 37 2.73 -21.64 6.54
N GLN A 38 3.44 -20.94 5.67
CA GLN A 38 4.92 -20.90 5.68
C GLN A 38 5.47 -20.23 6.93
N ALA A 39 4.82 -19.18 7.43
CA ALA A 39 5.21 -18.51 8.66
C ALA A 39 5.05 -19.42 9.89
N VAL A 40 3.96 -20.19 9.96
CA VAL A 40 3.74 -21.18 11.02
C VAL A 40 4.81 -22.27 11.00
N LEU A 41 5.18 -22.78 9.81
CA LEU A 41 6.26 -23.75 9.69
C LEU A 41 7.60 -23.22 10.22
N ILE A 42 7.95 -21.99 9.88
CA ILE A 42 9.15 -21.31 10.39
C ILE A 42 9.11 -21.22 11.92
N ALA A 43 7.98 -20.84 12.50
CA ALA A 43 7.82 -20.71 13.95
C ALA A 43 7.96 -22.07 14.66
N LEU A 44 7.31 -23.11 14.15
CA LEU A 44 7.39 -24.46 14.71
C LEU A 44 8.80 -25.04 14.63
N GLU A 45 9.53 -24.79 13.54
CA GLU A 45 10.91 -25.24 13.37
C GLU A 45 11.89 -24.50 14.28
N THR A 46 11.57 -23.28 14.69
CA THR A 46 12.40 -22.45 15.59
C THR A 46 12.19 -22.84 17.06
N ASP A 47 11.00 -23.36 17.43
CA ASP A 47 10.61 -23.69 18.81
C ASP A 47 11.01 -25.13 19.24
N LEU A 48 11.74 -25.88 18.41
CA LEU A 48 12.18 -27.22 18.77
C LEU A 48 13.25 -27.16 19.86
N PRO A 49 13.09 -27.88 20.99
CA PRO A 49 14.05 -27.87 22.10
C PRO A 49 15.39 -28.49 21.69
N GLU A 50 16.47 -27.84 22.09
CA GLU A 50 17.87 -28.25 21.79
C GLU A 50 18.40 -29.38 22.66
N ASP A 51 17.58 -30.15 23.38
CA ASP A 51 18.03 -31.18 24.29
C ASP A 51 18.24 -32.54 23.63
N ASP A 52 19.49 -33.01 23.70
CA ASP A 52 20.08 -34.33 23.55
C ASP A 52 20.95 -34.61 22.32
N ALA A 53 21.92 -35.50 22.50
CA ALA A 53 23.02 -35.84 21.60
C ALA A 53 22.63 -36.50 20.23
N ALA A 54 21.35 -36.79 19.98
CA ALA A 54 20.78 -36.94 18.66
C ALA A 54 20.61 -35.62 17.92
N ALA A 55 20.77 -34.50 18.62
CA ALA A 55 20.58 -33.12 18.23
C ALA A 55 21.52 -32.64 17.11
N GLY A 56 22.70 -33.15 16.96
CA GLY A 56 23.62 -32.69 15.90
C GLY A 56 23.12 -32.98 14.47
N LEU A 57 22.52 -34.15 14.28
CA LEU A 57 21.88 -34.52 13.01
C LEU A 57 20.48 -33.92 12.87
N ALA A 58 19.75 -33.73 13.99
CA ALA A 58 18.47 -33.06 14.02
C ALA A 58 18.64 -31.56 13.84
N ALA A 59 19.64 -30.93 14.46
CA ALA A 59 19.99 -29.52 14.30
C ALA A 59 20.42 -29.19 12.86
N ALA A 60 21.21 -30.05 12.21
CA ALA A 60 21.59 -29.89 10.81
C ALA A 60 20.39 -30.04 9.84
N ARG A 61 19.45 -30.93 10.18
CA ARG A 61 18.19 -31.08 9.42
C ARG A 61 17.24 -29.92 9.71
N GLY A 62 17.12 -29.49 10.97
CA GLY A 62 16.31 -28.35 11.38
C GLY A 62 16.80 -27.05 10.76
N SER A 63 18.11 -26.77 10.76
CA SER A 63 18.67 -25.56 10.13
C SER A 63 18.44 -25.53 8.62
N ASN A 64 18.50 -26.66 7.94
CA ASN A 64 18.19 -26.76 6.52
C ASN A 64 16.69 -26.58 6.25
N ALA A 65 15.81 -27.15 7.10
CA ALA A 65 14.37 -27.00 7.01
C ALA A 65 13.94 -25.56 7.25
N VAL A 66 14.41 -24.90 8.32
CA VAL A 66 14.19 -23.47 8.60
C VAL A 66 14.65 -22.61 7.45
N SER A 67 15.84 -22.88 6.89
CA SER A 67 16.35 -22.14 5.75
C SER A 67 15.49 -22.31 4.50
N GLN A 68 14.96 -23.51 4.28
CA GLN A 68 14.07 -23.83 3.14
C GLN A 68 12.70 -23.16 3.31
N SER A 69 12.12 -23.21 4.52
CA SER A 69 10.84 -22.55 4.82
C SER A 69 10.95 -21.03 4.71
N ALA A 70 12.04 -20.45 5.21
CA ALA A 70 12.33 -19.02 5.07
C ALA A 70 12.54 -18.62 3.60
N GLN A 71 13.17 -19.46 2.79
CA GLN A 71 13.33 -19.21 1.37
C GLN A 71 11.99 -19.28 0.64
N SER A 72 11.17 -20.28 0.93
CA SER A 72 9.82 -20.42 0.37
C SER A 72 8.94 -19.22 0.69
N PHE A 73 9.03 -18.68 1.93
CA PHE A 73 8.32 -17.46 2.33
C PHE A 73 8.76 -16.24 1.49
N LYS A 74 10.08 -16.07 1.29
CA LYS A 74 10.62 -14.99 0.46
C LYS A 74 10.19 -15.11 -1.00
N ASP A 75 10.20 -16.33 -1.53
CA ASP A 75 9.80 -16.59 -2.92
C ASP A 75 8.30 -16.31 -3.13
N THR A 76 7.46 -16.72 -2.19
CA THR A 76 6.03 -16.41 -2.20
C THR A 76 5.77 -14.90 -2.08
N LEU A 77 6.49 -14.22 -1.18
CA LEU A 77 6.40 -12.77 -1.05
C LEU A 77 6.86 -12.06 -2.32
N GLY A 78 7.96 -12.51 -2.93
CA GLY A 78 8.47 -11.99 -4.20
C GLY A 78 7.50 -12.19 -5.36
N LEU A 79 6.82 -13.33 -5.40
CA LEU A 79 5.76 -13.59 -6.38
C LEU A 79 4.57 -12.66 -6.16
N GLY A 80 4.15 -12.47 -4.91
CA GLY A 80 3.09 -11.55 -4.53
C GLY A 80 3.40 -10.11 -4.95
N LEU A 81 4.63 -9.67 -4.73
CA LEU A 81 5.10 -8.34 -5.11
C LEU A 81 5.05 -8.14 -6.63
N ARG A 82 5.52 -9.14 -7.38
CA ARG A 82 5.45 -9.10 -8.86
C ARG A 82 4.01 -9.03 -9.35
N LEU A 83 3.11 -9.84 -8.80
CA LEU A 83 1.69 -9.82 -9.14
C LEU A 83 1.05 -8.47 -8.81
N ALA A 84 1.30 -7.94 -7.61
CA ALA A 84 0.77 -6.64 -7.20
C ALA A 84 1.22 -5.52 -8.14
N ILE A 85 2.51 -5.45 -8.46
CA ILE A 85 3.06 -4.44 -9.38
C ILE A 85 2.51 -4.63 -10.79
N THR A 86 2.47 -5.86 -11.30
CA THR A 86 1.98 -6.15 -12.65
C THR A 86 0.49 -5.78 -12.80
N LEU A 87 -0.30 -5.90 -11.74
CA LEU A 87 -1.73 -5.55 -11.75
C LEU A 87 -1.94 -4.05 -11.59
N ILE A 88 -1.21 -3.41 -10.66
CA ILE A 88 -1.43 -2.00 -10.31
C ILE A 88 -0.88 -1.05 -11.37
N MET A 89 0.22 -1.40 -12.05
CA MET A 89 0.87 -0.51 -13.03
C MET A 89 -0.05 -0.19 -14.23
N PRO A 90 -0.66 -1.18 -14.92
CA PRO A 90 -1.60 -0.87 -16.00
C PRO A 90 -2.81 -0.06 -15.52
N ALA A 91 -3.34 -0.39 -14.32
CA ALA A 91 -4.47 0.34 -13.74
C ALA A 91 -4.09 1.80 -13.44
N THR A 92 -2.91 2.03 -12.87
CA THR A 92 -2.39 3.38 -12.60
C THR A 92 -2.22 4.18 -13.87
N ILE A 93 -1.59 3.60 -14.90
CA ILE A 93 -1.38 4.27 -16.19
C ILE A 93 -2.72 4.56 -16.88
N GLY A 94 -3.63 3.59 -16.87
CA GLY A 94 -4.97 3.75 -17.45
C GLY A 94 -5.75 4.88 -16.77
N LEU A 95 -5.80 4.90 -15.44
CA LEU A 95 -6.44 5.97 -14.68
C LEU A 95 -5.74 7.33 -14.86
N PHE A 96 -4.42 7.35 -14.98
CA PHE A 96 -3.66 8.57 -15.18
C PHE A 96 -4.01 9.24 -16.52
N VAL A 97 -4.02 8.46 -17.59
CA VAL A 97 -4.36 8.94 -18.94
C VAL A 97 -5.84 9.32 -19.03
N LEU A 98 -6.71 8.49 -18.48
CA LEU A 98 -8.16 8.67 -18.53
C LEU A 98 -8.72 9.49 -17.35
N SER A 99 -7.89 10.14 -16.55
CA SER A 99 -8.31 10.89 -15.36
C SER A 99 -9.40 11.91 -15.65
N VAL A 100 -9.23 12.77 -16.67
CA VAL A 100 -10.21 13.80 -17.03
C VAL A 100 -11.52 13.17 -17.52
N PRO A 101 -11.53 12.29 -18.54
CA PRO A 101 -12.79 11.70 -19.02
C PRO A 101 -13.51 10.85 -17.98
N ILE A 102 -12.79 10.15 -17.10
CA ILE A 102 -13.41 9.36 -16.02
C ILE A 102 -14.07 10.28 -14.99
N VAL A 103 -13.37 11.33 -14.53
CA VAL A 103 -13.92 12.29 -13.58
C VAL A 103 -15.12 13.02 -14.20
N ALA A 104 -15.04 13.43 -15.46
CA ALA A 104 -16.14 14.06 -16.15
C ALA A 104 -17.36 13.12 -16.24
N LEU A 105 -17.16 11.88 -16.68
CA LEU A 105 -18.24 10.91 -16.85
C LEU A 105 -18.96 10.59 -15.52
N LEU A 106 -18.22 10.48 -14.45
CA LEU A 106 -18.76 10.06 -13.15
C LEU A 106 -19.34 11.21 -12.33
N PHE A 107 -18.68 12.37 -12.35
CA PHE A 107 -18.99 13.46 -11.42
C PHE A 107 -19.50 14.74 -12.05
N GLN A 108 -19.29 14.98 -13.35
CA GLN A 108 -19.71 16.21 -14.02
C GLN A 108 -21.23 16.27 -14.19
N ARG A 109 -21.95 16.59 -13.08
CA ARG A 109 -23.42 16.68 -13.03
C ARG A 109 -23.83 17.81 -12.08
N GLY A 110 -24.89 18.52 -12.42
CA GLY A 110 -25.45 19.57 -11.58
C GLY A 110 -24.49 20.72 -11.34
N ALA A 111 -24.10 20.93 -10.09
CA ALA A 111 -23.19 22.00 -9.68
C ALA A 111 -21.69 21.72 -9.96
N PHE A 112 -21.32 20.45 -10.33
CA PHE A 112 -19.94 20.05 -10.62
C PHE A 112 -19.62 20.38 -12.08
N GLY A 113 -18.86 21.45 -12.28
CA GLY A 113 -18.55 21.98 -13.61
C GLY A 113 -17.23 21.45 -14.22
N PRO A 114 -16.89 21.89 -15.44
CA PRO A 114 -15.64 21.52 -16.09
C PRO A 114 -14.37 21.92 -15.31
N ALA A 115 -14.39 23.07 -14.64
CA ALA A 115 -13.29 23.52 -13.80
C ALA A 115 -13.04 22.58 -12.60
N ASP A 116 -14.13 22.12 -11.97
CA ASP A 116 -14.07 21.15 -10.86
C ASP A 116 -13.52 19.80 -11.33
N THR A 117 -13.88 19.40 -12.57
CA THR A 117 -13.36 18.19 -13.21
C THR A 117 -11.84 18.25 -13.35
N GLU A 118 -11.30 19.38 -13.79
CA GLU A 118 -9.86 19.54 -14.03
C GLU A 118 -9.07 19.52 -12.72
N ILE A 119 -9.57 20.20 -11.69
CA ILE A 119 -8.98 20.20 -10.35
C ILE A 119 -8.99 18.79 -9.76
N THR A 120 -10.12 18.08 -9.85
CA THR A 120 -10.25 16.70 -9.34
C THR A 120 -9.36 15.73 -10.11
N ALA A 121 -9.28 15.85 -11.44
CA ALA A 121 -8.41 15.03 -12.27
C ALA A 121 -6.93 15.27 -11.96
N THR A 122 -6.55 16.51 -11.67
CA THR A 122 -5.17 16.84 -11.24
C THR A 122 -4.85 16.23 -9.88
N ALA A 123 -5.76 16.36 -8.92
CA ALA A 123 -5.61 15.69 -7.62
C ALA A 123 -5.50 14.16 -7.77
N LEU A 124 -6.35 13.56 -8.63
CA LEU A 124 -6.29 12.13 -8.93
C LEU A 124 -4.92 11.71 -9.49
N ARG A 125 -4.36 12.48 -10.45
CA ARG A 125 -3.04 12.19 -11.02
C ARG A 125 -1.92 12.22 -9.98
N LEU A 126 -1.96 13.17 -9.04
CA LEU A 126 -0.98 13.24 -7.95
C LEU A 126 -1.07 12.00 -7.04
N TYR A 127 -2.28 11.59 -6.68
CA TYR A 127 -2.48 10.39 -5.87
C TYR A 127 -2.05 9.11 -6.60
N LEU A 128 -2.26 9.03 -7.92
CA LEU A 128 -1.90 7.87 -8.73
C LEU A 128 -0.39 7.60 -8.75
N ILE A 129 0.45 8.61 -8.56
CA ILE A 129 1.91 8.43 -8.43
C ILE A 129 2.24 7.60 -7.18
N GLY A 130 1.48 7.76 -6.09
CA GLY A 130 1.64 6.99 -4.85
C GLY A 130 1.05 5.58 -4.90
N LEU A 131 0.17 5.27 -5.85
CA LEU A 131 -0.59 4.03 -5.87
C LEU A 131 0.27 2.75 -5.97
N PRO A 132 1.34 2.67 -6.78
CA PRO A 132 2.23 1.52 -6.79
C PRO A 132 2.92 1.28 -5.44
N PHE A 133 3.32 2.35 -4.76
CA PHE A 133 3.94 2.26 -3.43
C PHE A 133 2.94 1.77 -2.38
N ALA A 134 1.69 2.23 -2.44
CA ALA A 134 0.62 1.76 -1.57
C ALA A 134 0.33 0.26 -1.77
N ALA A 135 0.43 -0.27 -2.99
CA ALA A 135 0.27 -1.70 -3.26
C ALA A 135 1.40 -2.54 -2.66
N VAL A 136 2.63 -2.04 -2.70
CA VAL A 136 3.80 -2.67 -2.05
C VAL A 136 3.64 -2.65 -0.54
N ASP A 137 3.28 -1.51 0.03
CA ASP A 137 3.05 -1.34 1.48
C ASP A 137 1.99 -2.33 1.99
N LEU A 138 0.85 -2.43 1.30
CA LEU A 138 -0.22 -3.36 1.64
C LEU A 138 0.26 -4.81 1.69
N LEU A 139 1.07 -5.25 0.72
CA LEU A 139 1.62 -6.60 0.70
C LEU A 139 2.58 -6.85 1.86
N LEU A 140 3.43 -5.86 2.17
CA LEU A 140 4.36 -5.96 3.30
C LEU A 140 3.62 -6.05 4.63
N VAL A 141 2.58 -5.27 4.83
CA VAL A 141 1.72 -5.35 6.01
C VAL A 141 1.11 -6.76 6.16
N TYR A 142 0.61 -7.34 5.06
CA TYR A 142 0.10 -8.72 5.10
C TYR A 142 1.20 -9.76 5.40
N ALA A 143 2.43 -9.55 4.93
CA ALA A 143 3.55 -10.42 5.26
C ALA A 143 3.92 -10.39 6.76
N PHE A 144 3.87 -9.21 7.39
CA PHE A 144 4.04 -9.08 8.84
C PHE A 144 2.91 -9.75 9.61
N TYR A 145 1.66 -9.56 9.20
CA TYR A 145 0.50 -10.20 9.83
C TYR A 145 0.55 -11.73 9.69
N ALA A 146 1.01 -12.25 8.56
CA ALA A 146 1.21 -13.69 8.38
C ALA A 146 2.20 -14.26 9.40
N ARG A 147 3.21 -13.49 9.79
CA ARG A 147 4.18 -13.83 10.83
C ARG A 147 3.71 -13.54 12.26
N GLN A 148 2.44 -13.17 12.43
CA GLN A 148 1.85 -12.74 13.71
C GLN A 148 2.54 -11.52 14.34
N ASP A 149 3.35 -10.79 13.57
CA ASP A 149 3.98 -9.56 14.00
C ASP A 149 3.07 -8.36 13.65
N THR A 150 2.27 -7.95 14.62
CA THR A 150 1.38 -6.80 14.48
C THR A 150 2.00 -5.51 15.00
N LEU A 151 3.06 -5.62 15.82
CA LEU A 151 3.71 -4.46 16.44
C LEU A 151 4.56 -3.69 15.43
N THR A 152 5.33 -4.39 14.61
CA THR A 152 6.23 -3.75 13.64
C THR A 152 5.46 -2.85 12.65
N PRO A 153 4.41 -3.31 11.93
CA PRO A 153 3.66 -2.43 11.06
C PRO A 153 2.93 -1.31 11.80
N ALA A 154 2.47 -1.54 13.04
CA ALA A 154 1.85 -0.49 13.85
C ALA A 154 2.85 0.63 14.21
N ILE A 155 4.08 0.28 14.60
CA ILE A 155 5.14 1.26 14.91
C ILE A 155 5.55 2.02 13.64
N ILE A 156 5.74 1.33 12.51
CA ILE A 156 6.06 1.95 11.23
C ILE A 156 4.95 2.93 10.83
N GLY A 157 3.69 2.53 10.96
CA GLY A 157 2.53 3.39 10.68
C GLY A 157 2.50 4.63 11.57
N LEU A 158 2.81 4.50 12.86
CA LEU A 158 2.89 5.63 13.80
C LEU A 158 4.02 6.60 13.44
N ILE A 159 5.19 6.08 13.09
CA ILE A 159 6.34 6.88 12.64
C ILE A 159 5.99 7.60 11.33
N SER A 160 5.39 6.91 10.35
CA SER A 160 4.96 7.49 9.08
C SER A 160 3.94 8.60 9.29
N PHE A 161 2.98 8.41 10.20
CA PHE A 161 2.02 9.44 10.58
C PHE A 161 2.72 10.65 11.21
N GLY A 162 3.70 10.44 12.10
CA GLY A 162 4.50 11.50 12.68
C GLY A 162 5.28 12.30 11.63
N VAL A 163 5.92 11.62 10.70
CA VAL A 163 6.63 12.26 9.57
C VAL A 163 5.67 13.06 8.70
N TYR A 164 4.50 12.49 8.39
CA TYR A 164 3.45 13.19 7.63
C TYR A 164 2.99 14.48 8.35
N MET A 165 2.75 14.43 9.67
CA MET A 165 2.35 15.60 10.45
C MET A 165 3.43 16.68 10.44
N VAL A 166 4.69 16.30 10.63
CA VAL A 166 5.82 17.26 10.58
C VAL A 166 5.96 17.86 9.18
N ALA A 167 5.87 17.05 8.13
CA ALA A 167 5.92 17.53 6.75
C ALA A 167 4.74 18.49 6.44
N ALA A 168 3.54 18.14 6.87
CA ALA A 168 2.36 19.00 6.69
C ALA A 168 2.52 20.36 7.37
N ILE A 169 2.99 20.38 8.62
CA ILE A 169 3.24 21.63 9.36
C ILE A 169 4.36 22.45 8.71
N ALA A 170 5.43 21.80 8.24
CA ALA A 170 6.54 22.48 7.57
C ALA A 170 6.15 23.06 6.20
N LEU A 171 5.21 22.43 5.48
CA LEU A 171 4.73 22.91 4.19
C LEU A 171 3.61 23.96 4.29
N LEU A 172 2.91 24.05 5.42
CA LEU A 172 1.84 25.01 5.63
C LEU A 172 2.25 26.47 5.28
N PRO A 173 3.40 27.00 5.72
CA PRO A 173 3.79 28.38 5.40
C PRO A 173 4.12 28.56 3.91
N SER A 174 4.62 27.56 3.21
CA SER A 174 4.93 27.66 1.79
C SER A 174 3.68 27.56 0.90
N LEU A 175 2.68 26.76 1.29
CA LEU A 175 1.40 26.70 0.56
C LEU A 175 0.55 27.95 0.77
N SER A 176 0.59 28.58 1.94
CA SER A 176 -0.15 29.84 2.19
C SER A 176 0.38 30.99 1.35
N LEU A 177 1.69 31.05 1.10
CA LEU A 177 2.30 32.03 0.19
C LEU A 177 1.89 31.79 -1.27
N PHE A 178 1.77 30.53 -1.71
CA PHE A 178 1.32 30.19 -3.06
C PHE A 178 -0.16 30.52 -3.28
N SER A 179 -1.01 30.29 -2.27
CA SER A 179 -2.44 30.63 -2.36
C SER A 179 -2.68 32.14 -2.41
N LEU A 180 -1.85 32.93 -1.73
CA LEU A 180 -1.89 34.40 -1.80
C LEU A 180 -1.43 34.92 -3.15
N MET A 181 -0.42 34.31 -3.78
CA MET A 181 0.04 34.71 -5.12
C MET A 181 -0.97 34.41 -6.22
N VAL A 182 -1.76 33.33 -6.07
CA VAL A 182 -2.82 32.96 -7.05
C VAL A 182 -4.11 33.76 -6.85
N ALA A 183 -4.35 34.30 -5.66
CA ALA A 183 -5.53 35.11 -5.38
C ALA A 183 -5.39 36.57 -5.79
N ASP A 184 -4.16 37.03 -6.09
CA ASP A 184 -3.85 38.42 -6.41
C ASP A 184 -3.59 38.64 -7.92
N SER A 185 -3.83 37.62 -8.77
CA SER A 185 -3.76 37.66 -10.23
C SER A 185 -5.10 37.34 -10.87
#